data_9120cb051045d5e9850e56924db27b1f
#
_entry.id   9120cb051045d5e9850e56924db27b1f
#
_cell.length_a   1.000
_cell.length_b   1.000
_cell.length_c   1.000
_cell.angle_alpha   90.00
_cell.angle_beta   90.00
_cell.angle_gamma   90.00
#
_symmetry.space_group_name_H-M   'P 1'
#
loop_
_entity.id
_entity.type
_entity.pdbx_description
1 polymer ?
#
loop_
_entity_poly.entity_id
_entity_poly.type
_entity_poly.pdbx_seq_one_letter_code
_entity_poly.pdbx_strand_id
1 'polypeptide(L)'
;SLSRAGDINKQVFLDHAERVAHIAYHLGRKLDWTEAELNELVLSALLHDVGILTSDEQLALADLEPVRERVSAHCLRGYRLVRSISLFSGLARNVLEHHDYYSPNLRPIPAVLHVADRVDIILKKDTYYLWQVEDILAYFTHRQGDVFSPEVVEALRRVAQTPSFWLDLQHRNYQYAAGRSSFRRKLT
;
A
#
# COMPACT_ATOMS: atom_id res chain seq x y z
N SER A 1 -22.19 -18.37 9.63
CA SER A 1 -23.29 -17.72 8.92
C SER A 1 -22.74 -16.71 7.93
N LEU A 2 -23.34 -16.58 6.77
CA LEU A 2 -22.94 -15.68 5.66
C LEU A 2 -22.78 -14.22 6.08
N SER A 3 -23.53 -13.76 7.08
CA SER A 3 -23.45 -12.41 7.65
C SER A 3 -22.09 -12.12 8.28
N ARG A 4 -21.53 -13.06 9.05
CA ARG A 4 -20.18 -12.88 9.67
C ARG A 4 -19.05 -12.82 8.67
N ALA A 5 -19.12 -13.55 7.56
CA ALA A 5 -18.12 -13.50 6.51
C ALA A 5 -18.13 -12.13 5.81
N GLY A 6 -19.31 -11.55 5.56
CA GLY A 6 -19.44 -10.21 4.99
C GLY A 6 -18.93 -9.09 5.89
N ASP A 7 -19.08 -9.23 7.21
CA ASP A 7 -18.61 -8.22 8.18
C ASP A 7 -17.09 -8.27 8.36
N ILE A 8 -16.49 -9.46 8.33
CA ILE A 8 -15.02 -9.63 8.37
C ILE A 8 -14.39 -9.03 7.12
N ASN A 9 -14.99 -9.26 5.95
CA ASN A 9 -14.47 -8.72 4.69
C ASN A 9 -14.52 -7.19 4.63
N LYS A 10 -15.57 -6.55 5.15
CA LYS A 10 -15.63 -5.09 5.25
C LYS A 10 -14.53 -4.51 6.16
N GLN A 11 -14.17 -5.21 7.22
CA GLN A 11 -13.12 -4.77 8.16
C GLN A 11 -11.71 -4.85 7.55
N VAL A 12 -11.44 -5.80 6.65
CA VAL A 12 -10.13 -5.94 5.99
C VAL A 12 -9.81 -4.71 5.17
N PHE A 13 -10.81 -4.17 4.45
CA PHE A 13 -10.62 -3.03 3.55
C PHE A 13 -10.94 -1.67 4.18
N LEU A 14 -11.48 -1.66 5.41
CA LEU A 14 -11.63 -0.40 6.13
C LEU A 14 -10.25 0.21 6.37
N ASP A 15 -10.07 1.45 5.98
CA ASP A 15 -8.80 2.19 6.07
C ASP A 15 -7.62 1.55 5.30
N HIS A 16 -7.88 0.66 4.32
CA HIS A 16 -6.83 0.01 3.54
C HIS A 16 -5.89 1.03 2.91
N ALA A 17 -6.42 2.01 2.20
CA ALA A 17 -5.62 3.04 1.53
C ALA A 17 -4.76 3.85 2.52
N GLU A 18 -5.29 4.15 3.71
CA GLU A 18 -4.53 4.85 4.75
C GLU A 18 -3.42 3.97 5.35
N ARG A 19 -3.67 2.67 5.54
CA ARG A 19 -2.63 1.74 6.01
C ARG A 19 -1.54 1.58 4.96
N VAL A 20 -1.90 1.43 3.69
CA VAL A 20 -0.93 1.37 2.59
C VAL A 20 -0.12 2.66 2.50
N ALA A 21 -0.75 3.83 2.65
CA ALA A 21 -0.06 5.12 2.68
C ALA A 21 0.91 5.24 3.87
N HIS A 22 0.52 4.77 5.06
CA HIS A 22 1.40 4.72 6.23
C HIS A 22 2.61 3.81 6.00
N ILE A 23 2.40 2.60 5.50
CA ILE A 23 3.48 1.64 5.20
C ILE A 23 4.41 2.24 4.14
N ALA A 24 3.87 2.71 3.02
CA ALA A 24 4.61 3.32 1.93
C ALA A 24 5.47 4.50 2.39
N TYR A 25 4.90 5.41 3.19
CA TYR A 25 5.63 6.54 3.76
C TYR A 25 6.84 6.10 4.57
N HIS A 26 6.69 5.10 5.45
CA HIS A 26 7.81 4.59 6.26
C HIS A 26 8.86 3.87 5.42
N LEU A 27 8.46 3.17 4.35
CA LEU A 27 9.40 2.60 3.38
C LEU A 27 10.18 3.69 2.64
N GLY A 28 9.52 4.70 2.10
CA GLY A 28 10.15 5.83 1.43
C GLY A 28 11.12 6.60 2.33
N ARG A 29 10.77 6.76 3.62
CA ARG A 29 11.68 7.35 4.63
C ARG A 29 12.94 6.51 4.84
N LYS A 30 12.87 5.18 4.74
CA LYS A 30 14.04 4.28 4.84
C LYS A 30 14.85 4.19 3.55
N LEU A 31 14.28 4.65 2.44
CA LEU A 31 14.94 4.81 1.15
C LEU A 31 15.54 6.22 0.97
N ASP A 32 15.49 7.05 2.01
CA ASP A 32 16.02 8.42 2.06
C ASP A 32 15.40 9.36 1.00
N TRP A 33 14.12 9.13 0.66
CA TRP A 33 13.40 9.96 -0.29
C TRP A 33 13.11 11.35 0.24
N THR A 34 13.11 12.32 -0.65
CA THR A 34 12.77 13.72 -0.37
C THR A 34 11.29 13.88 0.02
N GLU A 35 10.95 14.99 0.68
CA GLU A 35 9.56 15.28 1.03
C GLU A 35 8.64 15.37 -0.22
N ALA A 36 9.16 15.78 -1.37
CA ALA A 36 8.39 15.81 -2.61
C ALA A 36 8.06 14.38 -3.10
N GLU A 37 9.04 13.49 -3.10
CA GLU A 37 8.85 12.08 -3.45
C GLU A 37 7.93 11.35 -2.46
N LEU A 38 8.06 11.63 -1.17
CA LEU A 38 7.18 11.09 -0.14
C LEU A 38 5.73 11.56 -0.31
N ASN A 39 5.51 12.83 -0.66
CA ASN A 39 4.17 13.34 -0.94
C ASN A 39 3.56 12.68 -2.18
N GLU A 40 4.34 12.52 -3.26
CA GLU A 40 3.89 11.79 -4.46
C GLU A 40 3.54 10.33 -4.14
N LEU A 41 4.39 9.65 -3.35
CA LEU A 41 4.18 8.28 -2.90
C LEU A 41 2.88 8.13 -2.09
N VAL A 42 2.69 8.99 -1.09
CA VAL A 42 1.49 8.96 -0.22
C VAL A 42 0.22 9.21 -1.02
N LEU A 43 0.21 10.21 -1.91
CA LEU A 43 -0.95 10.48 -2.77
C LEU A 43 -1.22 9.29 -3.71
N SER A 44 -0.17 8.68 -4.25
CA SER A 44 -0.30 7.49 -5.09
C SER A 44 -0.86 6.31 -4.29
N ALA A 45 -0.43 6.11 -3.04
CA ALA A 45 -0.95 5.09 -2.14
C ALA A 45 -2.43 5.28 -1.80
N LEU A 46 -2.86 6.52 -1.55
CA LEU A 46 -4.27 6.82 -1.27
C LEU A 46 -5.18 6.60 -2.50
N LEU A 47 -4.62 6.62 -3.71
CA LEU A 47 -5.37 6.51 -4.96
C LEU A 47 -5.17 5.18 -5.68
N HIS A 48 -4.29 4.27 -5.21
CA HIS A 48 -3.85 3.10 -5.97
C HIS A 48 -5.01 2.21 -6.43
N ASP A 49 -5.99 2.04 -5.57
CA ASP A 49 -7.16 1.16 -5.75
C ASP A 49 -8.44 1.90 -6.19
N VAL A 50 -8.35 3.18 -6.58
CA VAL A 50 -9.52 3.98 -6.98
C VAL A 50 -10.28 3.39 -8.19
N GLY A 51 -9.69 2.45 -8.91
CA GLY A 51 -10.30 1.74 -10.03
C GLY A 51 -11.13 0.52 -9.66
N ILE A 52 -11.20 0.12 -8.38
CA ILE A 52 -12.03 -0.98 -7.91
C ILE A 52 -13.50 -0.55 -7.90
N LEU A 53 -14.38 -1.34 -8.52
CA LEU A 53 -15.80 -1.00 -8.67
C LEU A 53 -16.73 -1.83 -7.78
N THR A 54 -16.32 -3.03 -7.39
CA THR A 54 -17.18 -3.97 -6.65
C THR A 54 -16.45 -4.61 -5.47
N SER A 55 -17.21 -5.03 -4.46
CA SER A 55 -16.68 -5.78 -3.32
C SER A 55 -16.08 -7.13 -3.74
N ASP A 56 -16.66 -7.79 -4.76
CA ASP A 56 -16.13 -9.07 -5.26
C ASP A 56 -14.78 -8.90 -5.95
N GLU A 57 -14.58 -7.80 -6.66
CA GLU A 57 -13.29 -7.45 -7.25
C GLU A 57 -12.26 -7.17 -6.14
N GLN A 58 -12.65 -6.42 -5.13
CA GLN A 58 -11.81 -6.13 -3.97
C GLN A 58 -11.39 -7.41 -3.22
N LEU A 59 -12.32 -8.34 -3.02
CA LEU A 59 -12.04 -9.64 -2.41
C LEU A 59 -11.06 -10.48 -3.22
N ALA A 60 -11.18 -10.43 -4.55
CA ALA A 60 -10.27 -11.17 -5.43
C ALA A 60 -8.83 -10.65 -5.38
N LEU A 61 -8.60 -9.39 -4.97
CA LEU A 61 -7.28 -8.80 -4.78
C LEU A 61 -6.66 -9.13 -3.41
N ALA A 62 -7.48 -9.61 -2.46
CA ALA A 62 -7.00 -10.08 -1.16
C ALA A 62 -6.27 -11.43 -1.23
N ASP A 63 -6.33 -12.14 -2.35
CA ASP A 63 -5.52 -13.33 -2.57
C ASP A 63 -4.03 -12.97 -2.63
N LEU A 64 -3.19 -13.81 -2.03
CA LEU A 64 -1.73 -13.61 -2.04
C LEU A 64 -1.14 -13.70 -3.45
N GLU A 65 -1.79 -14.45 -4.33
CA GLU A 65 -1.44 -14.59 -5.75
C GLU A 65 -2.67 -14.33 -6.62
N PRO A 66 -3.11 -13.06 -6.73
CA PRO A 66 -4.30 -12.74 -7.50
C PRO A 66 -4.07 -12.99 -8.99
N VAL A 67 -5.12 -13.41 -9.68
CA VAL A 67 -5.09 -13.65 -11.13
C VAL A 67 -4.74 -12.35 -11.87
N ARG A 68 -3.70 -12.37 -12.68
CA ARG A 68 -3.10 -11.19 -13.33
C ARG A 68 -4.10 -10.34 -14.12
N GLU A 69 -5.08 -10.97 -14.79
CA GLU A 69 -6.11 -10.27 -15.55
C GLU A 69 -7.04 -9.44 -14.66
N ARG A 70 -7.35 -9.93 -13.45
CA ARG A 70 -8.19 -9.20 -12.48
C ARG A 70 -7.46 -8.01 -11.90
N VAL A 71 -6.16 -8.17 -11.62
CA VAL A 71 -5.28 -7.09 -11.15
C VAL A 71 -5.18 -5.98 -12.20
N SER A 72 -4.96 -6.33 -13.46
CA SER A 72 -4.78 -5.36 -14.54
C SER A 72 -6.02 -4.49 -14.81
N ALA A 73 -7.21 -5.02 -14.57
CA ALA A 73 -8.46 -4.32 -14.87
C ALA A 73 -8.67 -3.08 -13.99
N HIS A 74 -8.49 -3.18 -12.66
CA HIS A 74 -8.66 -2.02 -11.77
C HIS A 74 -7.51 -1.01 -11.94
N CYS A 75 -6.27 -1.46 -12.16
CA CYS A 75 -5.14 -0.59 -12.45
C CYS A 75 -5.42 0.30 -13.68
N LEU A 76 -5.92 -0.28 -14.77
CA LEU A 76 -6.24 0.47 -15.99
C LEU A 76 -7.40 1.47 -15.78
N ARG A 77 -8.44 1.08 -15.04
CA ARG A 77 -9.55 1.99 -14.70
C ARG A 77 -9.06 3.13 -13.81
N GLY A 78 -8.29 2.81 -12.77
CA GLY A 78 -7.68 3.78 -11.88
C GLY A 78 -6.78 4.76 -12.62
N TYR A 79 -5.93 4.27 -13.51
CA TYR A 79 -5.10 5.10 -14.41
C TYR A 79 -5.94 6.10 -15.20
N ARG A 80 -7.01 5.64 -15.86
CA ARG A 80 -7.88 6.52 -16.66
C ARG A 80 -8.56 7.59 -15.82
N LEU A 81 -9.06 7.20 -14.64
CA LEU A 81 -9.72 8.12 -13.71
C LEU A 81 -8.73 9.17 -13.18
N VAL A 82 -7.59 8.75 -12.64
CA VAL A 82 -6.58 9.66 -12.08
C VAL A 82 -6.01 10.59 -13.16
N ARG A 83 -5.77 10.07 -14.37
CA ARG A 83 -5.29 10.87 -15.50
C ARG A 83 -6.28 11.93 -15.94
N SER A 84 -7.58 11.72 -15.78
CA SER A 84 -8.62 12.69 -16.17
C SER A 84 -8.69 13.90 -15.24
N ILE A 85 -8.12 13.83 -14.05
CA ILE A 85 -8.09 14.90 -13.07
C ILE A 85 -6.74 15.60 -13.16
N SER A 86 -6.70 16.84 -13.67
CA SER A 86 -5.44 17.55 -13.96
C SER A 86 -4.49 17.62 -12.76
N LEU A 87 -5.03 17.81 -11.55
CA LEU A 87 -4.25 17.85 -10.29
C LEU A 87 -3.52 16.55 -10.00
N PHE A 88 -4.07 15.40 -10.39
CA PHE A 88 -3.54 14.08 -10.09
C PHE A 88 -2.95 13.36 -11.30
N SER A 89 -3.03 13.96 -12.48
CA SER A 89 -2.65 13.32 -13.75
C SER A 89 -1.22 12.77 -13.77
N GLY A 90 -0.29 13.40 -13.05
CA GLY A 90 1.09 12.93 -12.87
C GLY A 90 1.20 11.61 -12.11
N LEU A 91 0.24 11.30 -11.24
CA LEU A 91 0.22 10.08 -10.42
C LEU A 91 -0.33 8.86 -11.18
N ALA A 92 -0.96 9.06 -12.32
CA ALA A 92 -1.72 8.02 -13.03
C ALA A 92 -0.87 6.78 -13.35
N ARG A 93 0.40 6.96 -13.75
CA ARG A 93 1.29 5.83 -14.03
C ARG A 93 1.66 5.04 -12.78
N ASN A 94 1.73 5.69 -11.61
CA ASN A 94 1.95 4.98 -10.34
C ASN A 94 0.79 4.05 -10.02
N VAL A 95 -0.45 4.51 -10.27
CA VAL A 95 -1.68 3.71 -10.14
C VAL A 95 -1.74 2.57 -11.16
N LEU A 96 -1.26 2.79 -12.39
CA LEU A 96 -1.25 1.73 -13.41
C LEU A 96 -0.31 0.58 -13.07
N GLU A 97 0.87 0.90 -12.54
CA GLU A 97 2.02 -0.02 -12.44
C GLU A 97 2.18 -0.61 -11.02
N HIS A 98 1.28 -0.30 -10.06
CA HIS A 98 1.48 -0.66 -8.64
C HIS A 98 1.45 -2.16 -8.32
N HIS A 99 1.05 -3.00 -9.26
CA HIS A 99 1.14 -4.46 -9.17
C HIS A 99 2.15 -5.08 -10.15
N ASP A 100 2.92 -4.26 -10.85
CA ASP A 100 3.94 -4.78 -11.75
C ASP A 100 5.04 -5.51 -10.95
N TYR A 101 5.44 -6.66 -11.46
CA TYR A 101 6.54 -7.42 -10.87
C TYR A 101 7.85 -6.69 -11.05
N TYR A 102 8.76 -6.95 -10.14
CA TYR A 102 10.07 -6.33 -10.17
C TYR A 102 10.79 -6.58 -11.50
N SER A 103 11.34 -5.52 -12.03
CA SER A 103 12.32 -5.53 -13.11
C SER A 103 13.27 -4.34 -12.89
N PRO A 104 14.49 -4.36 -13.48
CA PRO A 104 15.41 -3.22 -13.35
C PRO A 104 14.86 -1.89 -13.89
N ASN A 105 13.81 -1.94 -14.71
CA ASN A 105 13.17 -0.76 -15.28
C ASN A 105 11.88 -0.35 -14.56
N LEU A 106 11.46 -1.09 -13.51
CA LEU A 106 10.28 -0.73 -12.73
C LEU A 106 10.56 0.59 -11.98
N ARG A 107 9.61 1.51 -12.07
CA ARG A 107 9.73 2.81 -11.40
C ARG A 107 9.70 2.65 -9.87
N PRO A 108 10.39 3.52 -9.11
CA PRO A 108 10.53 3.37 -7.66
C PRO A 108 9.20 3.42 -6.91
N ILE A 109 8.30 4.37 -7.22
CA ILE A 109 7.01 4.52 -6.52
C ILE A 109 6.13 3.27 -6.67
N PRO A 110 5.86 2.73 -7.87
CA PRO A 110 5.16 1.46 -8.02
C PRO A 110 5.79 0.30 -7.24
N ALA A 111 7.12 0.19 -7.23
CA ALA A 111 7.81 -0.85 -6.48
C ALA A 111 7.53 -0.77 -4.97
N VAL A 112 7.51 0.44 -4.39
CA VAL A 112 7.17 0.66 -2.98
C VAL A 112 5.69 0.39 -2.72
N LEU A 113 4.80 0.83 -3.62
CA LEU A 113 3.36 0.59 -3.50
C LEU A 113 3.04 -0.90 -3.50
N HIS A 114 3.67 -1.69 -4.39
CA HIS A 114 3.47 -3.14 -4.44
C HIS A 114 3.82 -3.81 -3.11
N VAL A 115 4.94 -3.45 -2.51
CA VAL A 115 5.33 -3.99 -1.19
C VAL A 115 4.36 -3.50 -0.10
N ALA A 116 4.02 -2.22 -0.07
CA ALA A 116 3.15 -1.65 0.95
C ALA A 116 1.74 -2.25 0.94
N ASP A 117 1.16 -2.41 -0.24
CA ASP A 117 -0.13 -3.05 -0.44
C ASP A 117 -0.10 -4.51 0.04
N ARG A 118 0.89 -5.29 -0.40
CA ARG A 118 1.01 -6.71 0.01
C ARG A 118 1.26 -6.86 1.52
N VAL A 119 2.01 -5.98 2.18
CA VAL A 119 2.15 -6.00 3.65
C VAL A 119 0.78 -5.85 4.31
N ASP A 120 -0.05 -4.91 3.84
CA ASP A 120 -1.39 -4.74 4.40
C ASP A 120 -2.31 -5.92 4.14
N ILE A 121 -2.28 -6.51 2.96
CA ILE A 121 -3.10 -7.69 2.63
C ILE A 121 -2.72 -8.91 3.46
N ILE A 122 -1.42 -9.15 3.70
CA ILE A 122 -0.93 -10.30 4.48
C ILE A 122 -1.32 -10.17 5.96
N LEU A 123 -1.36 -8.95 6.50
CA LEU A 123 -1.68 -8.70 7.90
C LEU A 123 -3.08 -9.20 8.28
N LYS A 124 -3.13 -10.16 9.21
CA LYS A 124 -4.37 -10.60 9.86
C LYS A 124 -4.80 -9.55 10.86
N LYS A 125 -5.94 -8.91 10.62
CA LYS A 125 -6.41 -7.73 11.37
C LYS A 125 -6.92 -8.06 12.76
N ASP A 126 -7.24 -9.32 13.03
CA ASP A 126 -7.69 -9.87 14.31
C ASP A 126 -6.54 -10.41 15.19
N THR A 127 -5.32 -10.34 14.70
CA THR A 127 -4.11 -10.86 15.37
C THR A 127 -3.13 -9.71 15.68
N TYR A 128 -2.42 -9.80 16.79
CA TYR A 128 -1.43 -8.80 17.17
C TYR A 128 -0.33 -8.69 16.12
N TYR A 129 -0.09 -7.50 15.59
CA TYR A 129 0.76 -7.30 14.41
C TYR A 129 2.22 -7.68 14.64
N LEU A 130 2.76 -7.40 15.83
CA LEU A 130 4.15 -7.77 16.14
C LEU A 130 4.42 -9.28 16.10
N TRP A 131 3.41 -10.12 16.30
CA TRP A 131 3.59 -11.58 16.21
C TRP A 131 3.67 -12.07 14.74
N GLN A 132 3.31 -11.25 13.79
CA GLN A 132 3.27 -11.61 12.37
C GLN A 132 4.52 -11.16 11.60
N VAL A 133 5.41 -10.39 12.23
CA VAL A 133 6.54 -9.72 11.57
C VAL A 133 7.48 -10.72 10.88
N GLU A 134 7.82 -11.82 11.53
CA GLU A 134 8.72 -12.84 10.97
C GLU A 134 8.13 -13.50 9.73
N ASP A 135 6.85 -13.87 9.76
CA ASP A 135 6.15 -14.48 8.63
C ASP A 135 6.06 -13.51 7.44
N ILE A 136 5.77 -12.23 7.72
CA ILE A 136 5.73 -11.18 6.70
C ILE A 136 7.10 -11.03 6.04
N LEU A 137 8.16 -10.89 6.83
CA LEU A 137 9.52 -10.74 6.30
C LEU A 137 9.97 -11.97 5.50
N ALA A 138 9.63 -13.19 5.96
CA ALA A 138 9.91 -14.42 5.23
C ALA A 138 9.22 -14.44 3.86
N TYR A 139 7.94 -14.04 3.78
CA TYR A 139 7.19 -13.95 2.53
C TYR A 139 7.89 -13.06 1.49
N PHE A 140 8.30 -11.84 1.90
CA PHE A 140 8.96 -10.90 0.99
C PHE A 140 10.38 -11.33 0.62
N THR A 141 11.12 -11.90 1.58
CA THR A 141 12.48 -12.41 1.34
C THR A 141 12.50 -13.52 0.29
N HIS A 142 11.51 -14.39 0.32
CA HIS A 142 11.42 -15.51 -0.63
C HIS A 142 11.11 -15.04 -2.06
N ARG A 143 10.48 -13.88 -2.22
CA ARG A 143 10.03 -13.34 -3.53
C ARG A 143 10.81 -12.10 -4.00
N GLN A 144 11.83 -11.68 -3.27
CA GLN A 144 12.65 -10.54 -3.69
C GLN A 144 13.47 -10.87 -4.95
N GLY A 145 13.59 -9.92 -5.85
CA GLY A 145 14.31 -10.09 -7.12
C GLY A 145 13.47 -10.67 -8.26
N ASP A 146 12.29 -11.22 -7.96
CA ASP A 146 11.31 -11.72 -8.93
C ASP A 146 10.02 -10.88 -8.88
N VAL A 147 9.32 -10.91 -7.75
CA VAL A 147 8.07 -10.17 -7.57
C VAL A 147 8.32 -8.79 -6.97
N PHE A 148 9.20 -8.69 -5.97
CA PHE A 148 9.44 -7.48 -5.21
C PHE A 148 10.86 -6.95 -5.40
N SER A 149 11.01 -5.61 -5.40
CA SER A 149 12.32 -4.96 -5.43
C SER A 149 13.15 -5.34 -4.20
N PRO A 150 14.39 -5.87 -4.38
CA PRO A 150 15.28 -6.18 -3.27
C PRO A 150 15.57 -4.98 -2.37
N GLU A 151 15.70 -3.78 -2.95
CA GLU A 151 15.92 -2.54 -2.22
C GLU A 151 14.74 -2.19 -1.31
N VAL A 152 13.51 -2.33 -1.81
CA VAL A 152 12.30 -2.06 -1.02
C VAL A 152 12.09 -3.12 0.06
N VAL A 153 12.41 -4.39 -0.22
CA VAL A 153 12.37 -5.46 0.81
C VAL A 153 13.39 -5.20 1.92
N GLU A 154 14.57 -4.68 1.59
CA GLU A 154 15.56 -4.29 2.60
C GLU A 154 15.07 -3.08 3.42
N ALA A 155 14.43 -2.11 2.79
CA ALA A 155 13.76 -1.02 3.51
C ALA A 155 12.67 -1.55 4.47
N LEU A 156 11.88 -2.54 4.04
CA LEU A 156 10.88 -3.19 4.89
C LEU A 156 11.52 -3.87 6.11
N ARG A 157 12.65 -4.58 5.95
CA ARG A 157 13.39 -5.17 7.09
C ARG A 157 13.78 -4.10 8.11
N ARG A 158 14.27 -2.95 7.63
CA ARG A 158 14.65 -1.82 8.51
C ARG A 158 13.45 -1.18 9.22
N VAL A 159 12.33 -1.02 8.54
CA VAL A 159 11.07 -0.53 9.13
C VAL A 159 10.54 -1.52 10.17
N ALA A 160 10.58 -2.80 9.86
CA ALA A 160 10.06 -3.87 10.71
C ALA A 160 10.73 -3.98 12.08
N GLN A 161 11.98 -3.49 12.23
CA GLN A 161 12.69 -3.42 13.49
C GLN A 161 12.15 -2.35 14.46
N THR A 162 11.21 -1.52 14.01
CA THR A 162 10.64 -0.42 14.79
C THR A 162 9.27 -0.83 15.34
N PRO A 163 9.12 -1.25 16.61
CA PRO A 163 7.82 -1.71 17.15
C PRO A 163 6.71 -0.66 17.04
N SER A 164 7.03 0.63 17.19
CA SER A 164 6.04 1.70 17.07
C SER A 164 5.40 1.75 15.69
N PHE A 165 6.09 1.40 14.61
CA PHE A 165 5.51 1.31 13.27
C PHE A 165 4.30 0.33 13.24
N TRP A 166 4.47 -0.87 13.80
CA TRP A 166 3.41 -1.89 13.83
C TRP A 166 2.27 -1.50 14.77
N LEU A 167 2.61 -0.87 15.91
CA LEU A 167 1.61 -0.40 16.87
C LEU A 167 0.79 0.75 16.30
N ASP A 168 1.42 1.72 15.64
CA ASP A 168 0.72 2.82 14.98
C ASP A 168 -0.21 2.29 13.88
N LEU A 169 0.24 1.30 13.11
CA LEU A 169 -0.55 0.64 12.07
C LEU A 169 -1.76 -0.11 12.68
N GLN A 170 -1.57 -0.86 13.77
CA GLN A 170 -2.61 -1.62 14.45
C GLN A 170 -3.66 -0.71 15.12
N HIS A 171 -3.22 0.39 15.73
CA HIS A 171 -4.07 1.33 16.44
C HIS A 171 -4.60 2.49 15.57
N ARG A 172 -4.40 2.42 14.23
CA ARG A 172 -4.86 3.43 13.27
C ARG A 172 -4.28 4.83 13.54
N ASN A 173 -3.10 4.88 14.11
CA ASN A 173 -2.35 6.13 14.33
C ASN A 173 -1.45 6.42 13.12
N TYR A 174 -2.07 6.53 11.93
CA TYR A 174 -1.33 6.66 10.68
C TYR A 174 -0.54 7.96 10.59
N GLN A 175 0.75 7.82 10.30
CA GLN A 175 1.66 8.93 10.12
C GLN A 175 2.20 8.88 8.69
N TYR A 176 1.65 9.70 7.81
CA TYR A 176 2.08 9.78 6.42
C TYR A 176 2.01 11.21 5.86
N ALA A 177 2.01 12.22 6.72
CA ALA A 177 1.97 13.58 6.21
C ALA A 177 2.77 14.54 7.08
N ALA A 178 3.71 15.21 6.48
CA ALA A 178 4.18 16.50 6.94
C ALA A 178 3.03 17.54 7.00
N GLY A 179 1.89 17.25 6.37
CA GLY A 179 0.74 18.14 6.22
C GLY A 179 -0.33 18.12 7.33
N ARG A 180 -0.29 17.18 8.28
CA ARG A 180 -1.28 17.20 9.39
C ARG A 180 -1.18 18.42 10.29
N SER A 181 -0.03 19.07 10.39
CA SER A 181 0.12 20.29 11.19
C SER A 181 -0.41 21.54 10.48
N SER A 182 -0.42 21.57 9.14
CA SER A 182 -0.87 22.75 8.38
C SER A 182 -2.39 22.78 8.13
N PHE A 183 -3.05 21.63 8.06
CA PHE A 183 -4.50 21.56 7.88
C PHE A 183 -5.28 21.89 9.15
N ARG A 184 -4.75 21.55 10.34
CA ARG A 184 -5.37 21.95 11.62
C ARG A 184 -5.31 23.45 11.91
N ARG A 185 -4.34 24.19 11.33
CA ARG A 185 -4.20 25.64 11.54
C ARG A 185 -5.14 26.50 10.68
N LYS A 186 -5.86 25.92 9.71
CA LYS A 186 -6.79 26.67 8.85
C LYS A 186 -8.27 26.52 9.23
N LEU A 187 -8.58 25.76 10.29
CA LEU A 187 -9.95 25.55 10.78
C LEU A 187 -10.19 26.12 12.18
N THR A 188 -9.27 26.93 12.70
CA THR A 188 -9.44 27.80 13.86
C THR A 188 -9.26 29.24 13.43
#